data_73fefc242bbe124fa9ec269260df3b92
#
_entry.id   73fefc242bbe124fa9ec269260df3b92
#
_cell.length_a   1.000
_cell.length_b   1.000
_cell.length_c   1.000
_cell.angle_alpha   90.00
_cell.angle_beta   90.00
_cell.angle_gamma   90.00
#
_symmetry.space_group_name_H-M   'P 1'
#
loop_
_entity.id
_entity.type
_entity.pdbx_description
1 polymer ?
#
loop_
_entity_poly.entity_id
_entity_poly.type
_entity_poly.pdbx_seq_one_letter_code
_entity_poly.pdbx_strand_id
1 'polypeptide(L)'
;MDCTTALMELPNGNLVRRKVWQDGEYLYATFNTDKGKAQIQKVNIKGEPTSNGEYITIEDMGADDWEVLTTTYQVGNTIFQRTVDHVDFSVDNMITIKTKADNKEYIEIPLSADDVKNLAELFQDTIDAHKDLFTNDNTENRGDENE
;
A
#
# COMPACT_ATOMS: atom_id res chain seq x y z
N MET A 1 -15.32 -0.33 -3.35
CA MET A 1 -15.03 0.51 -4.55
C MET A 1 -15.29 -0.29 -5.82
N ASP A 2 -15.46 0.37 -6.95
CA ASP A 2 -15.60 -0.29 -8.24
C ASP A 2 -14.27 -0.85 -8.76
N CYS A 3 -14.36 -1.71 -9.78
CA CYS A 3 -13.20 -2.38 -10.37
C CYS A 3 -12.16 -1.39 -10.93
N THR A 4 -12.60 -0.38 -11.66
CA THR A 4 -11.70 0.60 -12.28
C THR A 4 -10.88 1.33 -11.22
N THR A 5 -11.53 1.80 -10.17
CA THR A 5 -10.88 2.48 -9.04
C THR A 5 -9.86 1.56 -8.37
N ALA A 6 -10.22 0.28 -8.16
CA ALA A 6 -9.31 -0.69 -7.57
C ALA A 6 -8.08 -0.95 -8.45
N LEU A 7 -8.27 -1.14 -9.75
CA LEU A 7 -7.17 -1.38 -10.68
C LEU A 7 -6.20 -0.19 -10.78
N MET A 8 -6.68 1.03 -10.55
CA MET A 8 -5.84 2.22 -10.51
C MET A 8 -4.89 2.27 -9.31
N GLU A 9 -5.14 1.44 -8.30
CA GLU A 9 -4.25 1.30 -7.14
C GLU A 9 -3.02 0.41 -7.41
N LEU A 10 -3.11 -0.46 -8.41
CA LEU A 10 -2.02 -1.40 -8.73
C LEU A 10 -0.71 -0.72 -9.15
N PRO A 11 -0.70 0.34 -9.98
CA PRO A 11 0.53 1.03 -10.33
C PRO A 11 1.25 1.66 -9.14
N ASN A 12 0.52 1.93 -8.05
CA ASN A 12 1.07 2.47 -6.82
C ASN A 12 1.69 1.38 -5.92
N GLY A 13 1.70 0.13 -6.37
CA GLY A 13 2.21 -1.00 -5.60
C GLY A 13 1.21 -1.58 -4.61
N ASN A 14 -0.04 -1.16 -4.67
CA ASN A 14 -1.08 -1.71 -3.81
C ASN A 14 -1.59 -3.06 -4.33
N LEU A 15 -2.04 -3.90 -3.43
CA LEU A 15 -2.72 -5.15 -3.73
C LEU A 15 -4.22 -4.92 -3.64
N VAL A 16 -4.97 -5.50 -4.56
CA VAL A 16 -6.43 -5.36 -4.58
C VAL A 16 -7.11 -6.71 -4.74
N ARG A 17 -8.32 -6.83 -4.22
CA ARG A 17 -9.15 -8.03 -4.40
C ARG A 17 -10.62 -7.69 -4.34
N ARG A 18 -11.45 -8.65 -4.70
CA ARG A 18 -12.87 -8.63 -4.38
C ARG A 18 -13.10 -9.26 -3.00
N LYS A 19 -14.03 -8.70 -2.24
CA LYS A 19 -14.42 -9.26 -0.92
C LYS A 19 -14.96 -10.67 -1.01
N VAL A 20 -15.54 -11.04 -2.15
CA VAL A 20 -16.07 -12.40 -2.39
C VAL A 20 -15.00 -13.42 -2.72
N TRP A 21 -13.78 -13.01 -3.04
CA TRP A 21 -12.68 -13.92 -3.27
C TRP A 21 -12.22 -14.57 -1.96
N GLN A 22 -11.60 -15.74 -2.07
CA GLN A 22 -11.06 -16.44 -0.91
C GLN A 22 -9.86 -15.67 -0.33
N ASP A 23 -9.67 -15.81 0.97
CA ASP A 23 -8.50 -15.23 1.62
C ASP A 23 -7.21 -15.76 0.98
N GLY A 24 -6.29 -14.86 0.70
CA GLY A 24 -5.06 -15.16 -0.02
C GLY A 24 -5.13 -14.91 -1.54
N GLU A 25 -6.31 -14.69 -2.11
CA GLU A 25 -6.44 -14.29 -3.51
C GLU A 25 -6.39 -12.76 -3.65
N TYR A 26 -5.52 -12.28 -4.52
CA TYR A 26 -5.39 -10.85 -4.81
C TYR A 26 -4.75 -10.60 -6.17
N LEU A 27 -4.86 -9.37 -6.65
CA LEU A 27 -4.16 -8.87 -7.83
C LEU A 27 -3.00 -7.98 -7.41
N TYR A 28 -1.93 -8.04 -8.16
CA TYR A 28 -0.80 -7.13 -8.07
C TYR A 28 -0.27 -6.79 -9.47
N ALA A 29 0.46 -5.69 -9.58
CA ALA A 29 1.12 -5.33 -10.82
C ALA A 29 2.56 -5.84 -10.82
N THR A 30 2.97 -6.46 -11.93
CA THR A 30 4.37 -6.78 -12.19
C THR A 30 4.86 -5.95 -13.36
N PHE A 31 6.11 -5.55 -13.32
CA PHE A 31 6.75 -4.87 -14.43
C PHE A 31 7.69 -5.84 -15.15
N ASN A 32 7.39 -6.11 -16.41
CA ASN A 32 8.25 -6.93 -17.24
C ASN A 32 9.27 -6.02 -17.95
N THR A 33 10.52 -6.05 -17.48
CA THR A 33 11.59 -5.21 -18.00
C THR A 33 11.94 -5.51 -19.46
N ASP A 34 11.79 -6.76 -19.90
CA ASP A 34 12.10 -7.15 -21.28
C ASP A 34 11.10 -6.58 -22.28
N LYS A 35 9.85 -6.40 -21.88
CA LYS A 35 8.78 -5.86 -22.72
C LYS A 35 8.45 -4.41 -22.43
N GLY A 36 9.00 -3.83 -21.37
CA GLY A 36 8.69 -2.47 -20.93
C GLY A 36 7.22 -2.25 -20.55
N LYS A 37 6.53 -3.31 -20.15
CA LYS A 37 5.08 -3.28 -19.86
C LYS A 37 4.77 -3.76 -18.45
N ALA A 38 3.87 -3.06 -17.80
CA ALA A 38 3.26 -3.55 -16.57
C ALA A 38 2.19 -4.60 -16.90
N GLN A 39 2.13 -5.63 -16.10
CA GLN A 39 1.14 -6.70 -16.20
C GLN A 39 0.42 -6.88 -14.87
N ILE A 40 -0.86 -7.20 -14.96
CA ILE A 40 -1.65 -7.57 -13.78
C ILE A 40 -1.49 -9.09 -13.58
N GLN A 41 -1.22 -9.47 -12.35
CA GLN A 41 -1.07 -10.87 -11.95
C GLN A 41 -2.04 -11.17 -10.82
N LYS A 42 -2.72 -12.31 -10.91
CA LYS A 42 -3.54 -12.83 -9.81
C LYS A 42 -2.77 -13.91 -9.06
N VAL A 43 -2.87 -13.90 -7.75
CA VAL A 43 -2.35 -14.94 -6.87
C VAL A 43 -3.51 -15.80 -6.39
N ASN A 44 -3.29 -17.10 -6.35
CA ASN A 44 -4.26 -18.06 -5.80
C ASN A 44 -4.12 -18.17 -4.27
N ILE A 45 -5.01 -18.93 -3.64
CA ILE A 45 -5.02 -19.14 -2.18
C ILE A 45 -3.73 -19.74 -1.63
N LYS A 46 -2.88 -20.33 -2.46
CA LYS A 46 -1.57 -20.89 -2.07
C LYS A 46 -0.43 -19.88 -2.22
N GLY A 47 -0.72 -18.65 -2.61
CA GLY A 47 0.28 -17.64 -2.88
C GLY A 47 1.03 -17.82 -4.20
N GLU A 48 0.51 -18.64 -5.11
CA GLU A 48 1.11 -18.90 -6.41
C GLU A 48 0.45 -18.06 -7.49
N PRO A 49 1.22 -17.46 -8.42
CA PRO A 49 0.64 -16.76 -9.55
C PRO A 49 -0.18 -17.71 -10.42
N THR A 50 -1.38 -17.28 -10.80
CA THR A 50 -2.21 -18.05 -11.73
C THR A 50 -1.63 -17.97 -13.14
N SER A 51 -1.50 -19.09 -13.83
CA SER A 51 -0.73 -19.18 -15.07
C SER A 51 -1.52 -18.86 -16.36
N ASN A 52 -2.83 -18.63 -16.31
CA ASN A 52 -3.67 -18.68 -17.50
C ASN A 52 -4.35 -17.38 -17.94
N GLY A 53 -3.98 -16.23 -17.40
CA GLY A 53 -4.57 -14.95 -17.84
C GLY A 53 -6.04 -14.73 -17.51
N GLU A 54 -6.66 -15.64 -16.78
CA GLU A 54 -8.05 -15.50 -16.33
C GLU A 54 -8.08 -14.80 -14.97
N TYR A 55 -7.75 -13.51 -14.96
CA TYR A 55 -7.59 -12.77 -13.72
C TYR A 55 -8.88 -12.13 -13.25
N ILE A 56 -9.65 -11.62 -14.18
CA ILE A 56 -10.85 -10.83 -13.92
C ILE A 56 -11.95 -11.32 -14.85
N THR A 57 -13.08 -11.71 -14.29
CA THR A 57 -14.26 -12.08 -15.05
C THR A 57 -15.11 -10.84 -15.38
N ILE A 58 -16.09 -10.99 -16.26
CA ILE A 58 -17.06 -9.90 -16.55
C ILE A 58 -17.83 -9.53 -15.28
N GLU A 59 -18.16 -10.52 -14.45
CA GLU A 59 -18.80 -10.29 -13.16
C GLU A 59 -17.91 -9.45 -12.23
N ASP A 60 -16.61 -9.75 -12.17
CA ASP A 60 -15.66 -8.99 -11.40
C ASP A 60 -15.56 -7.53 -11.87
N MET A 61 -15.60 -7.30 -13.18
CA MET A 61 -15.55 -5.95 -13.75
C MET A 61 -16.76 -5.10 -13.37
N GLY A 62 -17.93 -5.73 -13.24
CA GLY A 62 -19.17 -5.05 -12.86
C GLY A 62 -19.39 -4.91 -11.35
N ALA A 63 -18.50 -5.44 -10.54
CA ALA A 63 -18.66 -5.46 -9.08
C ALA A 63 -18.19 -4.16 -8.41
N ASP A 64 -18.77 -3.85 -7.29
CA ASP A 64 -18.46 -2.68 -6.47
C ASP A 64 -17.88 -3.02 -5.08
N ASP A 65 -17.57 -4.30 -4.86
CA ASP A 65 -17.04 -4.85 -3.61
C ASP A 65 -15.50 -5.00 -3.60
N TRP A 66 -14.81 -4.29 -4.45
CA TRP A 66 -13.36 -4.28 -4.47
C TRP A 66 -12.78 -3.59 -3.24
N GLU A 67 -11.66 -4.10 -2.75
CA GLU A 67 -10.93 -3.52 -1.62
C GLU A 67 -9.42 -3.51 -1.87
N VAL A 68 -8.74 -2.58 -1.22
CA VAL A 68 -7.28 -2.46 -1.25
C VAL A 68 -6.72 -3.17 -0.02
N LEU A 69 -5.76 -4.08 -0.25
CA LEU A 69 -5.13 -4.87 0.81
C LEU A 69 -3.83 -4.26 1.34
N THR A 70 -3.22 -3.39 0.56
CA THR A 70 -1.99 -2.69 0.95
C THR A 70 -2.21 -1.19 0.90
N THR A 71 -1.57 -0.50 1.82
CA THR A 71 -1.52 0.96 1.81
C THR A 71 -0.08 1.38 1.64
N THR A 72 0.17 2.19 0.64
CA THR A 72 1.50 2.77 0.38
C THR A 72 1.53 4.23 0.75
N TYR A 73 2.61 4.66 1.39
CA TYR A 73 2.90 6.06 1.66
C TYR A 73 4.33 6.35 1.23
N GLN A 74 4.53 7.35 0.41
CA GLN A 74 5.85 7.68 -0.13
C GLN A 74 6.37 9.00 0.42
N VAL A 75 7.61 8.98 0.89
CA VAL A 75 8.35 10.16 1.33
C VAL A 75 9.66 10.21 0.55
N GLY A 76 9.78 11.13 -0.39
CA GLY A 76 10.95 11.17 -1.28
C GLY A 76 11.10 9.86 -2.06
N ASN A 77 12.23 9.21 -1.91
CA ASN A 77 12.54 7.92 -2.56
C ASN A 77 12.22 6.70 -1.67
N THR A 78 11.58 6.93 -0.54
CA THR A 78 11.26 5.87 0.43
C THR A 78 9.76 5.58 0.41
N ILE A 79 9.40 4.32 0.27
CA ILE A 79 8.03 3.84 0.27
C ILE A 79 7.78 3.05 1.55
N PHE A 80 6.74 3.43 2.29
CA PHE A 80 6.22 2.67 3.42
C PHE A 80 5.00 1.90 2.93
N GLN A 81 5.05 0.59 3.01
CA GLN A 81 3.98 -0.27 2.55
C GLN A 81 3.41 -1.10 3.71
N ARG A 82 2.13 -0.96 3.95
CA ARG A 82 1.40 -1.75 4.93
C ARG A 82 0.50 -2.74 4.21
N THR A 83 0.65 -4.01 4.53
CA THR A 83 -0.26 -5.06 4.08
C THR A 83 -1.35 -5.25 5.12
N VAL A 84 -2.62 -5.22 4.71
CA VAL A 84 -3.75 -5.50 5.60
C VAL A 84 -3.96 -7.01 5.71
N ASP A 85 -4.71 -7.39 6.73
CA ASP A 85 -5.09 -8.78 7.00
C ASP A 85 -5.50 -9.49 5.72
N HIS A 86 -5.08 -10.70 5.51
CA HIS A 86 -5.34 -11.63 4.42
C HIS A 86 -4.15 -11.95 3.52
N VAL A 87 -3.05 -11.19 3.56
CA VAL A 87 -1.88 -11.41 2.72
C VAL A 87 -0.62 -11.27 3.57
N ASP A 88 0.15 -12.34 3.72
CA ASP A 88 1.48 -12.38 4.37
C ASP A 88 1.65 -11.51 5.62
N PHE A 89 0.52 -11.19 6.28
CA PHE A 89 0.54 -10.42 7.50
C PHE A 89 1.15 -11.23 8.63
N SER A 90 2.19 -10.70 9.23
CA SER A 90 2.79 -11.27 10.41
C SER A 90 3.21 -10.16 11.37
N VAL A 91 3.31 -10.51 12.67
CA VAL A 91 3.83 -9.58 13.69
C VAL A 91 5.26 -9.13 13.42
N ASP A 92 6.00 -9.89 12.62
CA ASP A 92 7.39 -9.58 12.27
C ASP A 92 7.50 -8.70 11.01
N ASN A 93 6.42 -8.58 10.25
CA ASN A 93 6.40 -7.82 9.00
C ASN A 93 5.08 -7.07 8.84
N MET A 94 4.84 -6.08 9.68
CA MET A 94 3.64 -5.23 9.59
C MET A 94 3.75 -4.15 8.53
N ILE A 95 4.92 -3.56 8.43
CA ILE A 95 5.23 -2.52 7.46
C ILE A 95 6.55 -2.86 6.81
N THR A 96 6.64 -2.72 5.50
CA THR A 96 7.90 -2.83 4.78
C THR A 96 8.32 -1.44 4.31
N ILE A 97 9.54 -1.05 4.64
CA ILE A 97 10.17 0.14 4.08
C ILE A 97 10.95 -0.27 2.85
N LYS A 98 10.68 0.39 1.73
CA LYS A 98 11.42 0.20 0.48
C LYS A 98 12.12 1.50 0.15
N THR A 99 13.43 1.48 0.10
CA THR A 99 14.22 2.65 -0.28
C THR A 99 15.16 2.30 -1.44
N LYS A 100 15.35 3.25 -2.34
CA LYS A 100 16.18 3.04 -3.51
C LYS A 100 17.65 3.35 -3.18
N ALA A 101 18.50 2.36 -3.36
CA ALA A 101 19.94 2.54 -3.21
C ALA A 101 20.57 3.18 -4.46
N ASP A 102 21.81 3.63 -4.35
CA ASP A 102 22.55 4.30 -5.44
C ASP A 102 22.71 3.43 -6.69
N ASN A 103 22.71 2.11 -6.54
CA ASN A 103 22.76 1.14 -7.65
C ASN A 103 21.41 0.91 -8.32
N LYS A 104 20.36 1.67 -7.99
CA LYS A 104 18.99 1.56 -8.46
C LYS A 104 18.22 0.32 -7.98
N GLU A 105 18.77 -0.47 -7.09
CA GLU A 105 18.06 -1.55 -6.42
C GLU A 105 17.32 -1.03 -5.19
N TYR A 106 16.17 -1.62 -4.89
CA TYR A 106 15.43 -1.33 -3.67
C TYR A 106 15.97 -2.16 -2.51
N ILE A 107 16.20 -1.50 -1.40
CA ILE A 107 16.46 -2.16 -0.12
C ILE A 107 15.13 -2.26 0.62
N GLU A 108 14.77 -3.46 1.05
CA GLU A 108 13.55 -3.71 1.82
C GLU A 108 13.90 -3.92 3.29
N ILE A 109 13.24 -3.19 4.16
CA ILE A 109 13.41 -3.29 5.61
C ILE A 109 12.05 -3.63 6.21
N PRO A 110 11.85 -4.87 6.71
CA PRO A 110 10.62 -5.22 7.40
C PRO A 110 10.59 -4.60 8.79
N LEU A 111 9.43 -4.09 9.18
CA LEU A 111 9.18 -3.56 10.52
C LEU A 111 8.22 -4.49 11.26
N SER A 112 8.66 -4.94 12.41
CA SER A 112 7.82 -5.73 13.33
C SER A 112 6.76 -4.87 14.02
N ALA A 113 5.85 -5.51 14.75
CA ALA A 113 4.88 -4.83 15.59
C ALA A 113 5.56 -3.93 16.63
N ASP A 114 6.65 -4.39 17.25
CA ASP A 114 7.41 -3.60 18.21
C ASP A 114 8.09 -2.40 17.55
N ASP A 115 8.65 -2.58 16.35
CA ASP A 115 9.25 -1.47 15.59
C ASP A 115 8.22 -0.41 15.25
N VAL A 116 7.03 -0.81 14.80
CA VAL A 116 5.94 0.11 14.48
C VAL A 116 5.51 0.89 15.72
N LYS A 117 5.37 0.21 16.87
CA LYS A 117 5.04 0.85 18.14
C LYS A 117 6.09 1.88 18.55
N ASN A 118 7.36 1.51 18.48
CA ASN A 118 8.47 2.40 18.87
C ASN A 118 8.56 3.62 17.95
N LEU A 119 8.36 3.44 16.64
CA LEU A 119 8.32 4.54 15.68
C LEU A 119 7.12 5.47 15.92
N ALA A 120 5.96 4.91 16.23
CA ALA A 120 4.77 5.70 16.53
C ALA A 120 4.99 6.57 17.79
N GLU A 121 5.62 6.03 18.83
CA GLU A 121 5.98 6.77 20.04
C GLU A 121 6.98 7.89 19.72
N LEU A 122 8.01 7.60 18.91
CA LEU A 122 8.98 8.61 18.47
C LEU A 122 8.30 9.75 17.72
N PHE A 123 7.41 9.45 16.80
CA PHE A 123 6.67 10.46 16.03
C PHE A 123 5.75 11.28 16.92
N GLN A 124 5.06 10.64 17.86
CA GLN A 124 4.17 11.34 18.79
C GLN A 124 4.96 12.25 19.72
N ASP A 125 6.08 11.80 20.26
CA ASP A 125 6.96 12.61 21.10
C ASP A 125 7.51 13.82 20.34
N THR A 126 7.83 13.66 19.07
CA THR A 126 8.29 14.74 18.20
C THR A 126 7.19 15.78 17.97
N ILE A 127 5.97 15.33 17.72
CA ILE A 127 4.80 16.20 17.57
C ILE A 127 4.55 16.96 18.87
N ASP A 128 4.60 16.28 20.01
CA ASP A 128 4.36 16.87 21.31
C ASP A 128 5.45 17.89 21.71
N ALA A 129 6.69 17.63 21.33
CA ALA A 129 7.80 18.56 21.56
C ALA A 129 7.71 19.83 20.72
N HIS A 130 7.00 19.78 19.59
CA HIS A 130 6.87 20.87 18.63
C HIS A 130 5.40 21.17 18.27
N LYS A 131 4.52 21.15 19.26
CA LYS A 131 3.07 21.35 19.07
C LYS A 131 2.71 22.60 18.29
N ASP A 132 3.42 23.67 18.50
CA ASP A 132 3.24 24.94 17.80
C ASP A 132 3.42 24.82 16.28
N LEU A 133 4.37 24.00 15.83
CA LEU A 133 4.60 23.76 14.40
C LEU A 133 3.48 22.94 13.74
N PHE A 134 2.83 22.06 14.49
CA PHE A 134 1.79 21.17 13.97
C PHE A 134 0.36 21.73 14.12
N THR A 135 0.14 22.70 15.03
CA THR A 135 -1.17 23.26 15.29
C THR A 135 -1.39 24.63 14.62
N ASN A 136 -0.34 25.38 14.34
CA ASN A 136 -0.44 26.73 13.78
C ASN A 136 -0.96 26.74 12.33
N ASP A 137 -0.68 25.74 11.53
CA ASP A 137 -1.15 25.65 10.14
C ASP A 137 -2.67 25.68 10.05
N ASN A 138 -3.36 25.05 10.98
CA ASN A 138 -4.83 25.02 11.00
C ASN A 138 -5.43 26.35 11.49
N THR A 139 -4.69 27.10 12.29
CA THR A 139 -5.17 28.37 12.86
C THR A 139 -4.97 29.52 11.89
N GLU A 140 -3.89 29.53 11.15
CA GLU A 140 -3.61 30.55 10.14
C GLU A 140 -4.60 30.48 8.97
N ASN A 141 -4.93 29.28 8.51
CA ASN A 141 -5.93 29.07 7.46
C ASN A 141 -7.34 29.52 7.88
N ARG A 142 -7.66 29.45 9.16
CA ARG A 142 -8.96 29.94 9.67
C ARG A 142 -8.99 31.45 9.85
N GLY A 143 -7.85 32.07 10.12
CA GLY A 143 -7.73 33.52 10.22
C GLY A 143 -7.97 34.24 8.89
N ASP A 144 -7.46 33.67 7.82
CA ASP A 144 -7.57 34.21 6.48
C ASP A 144 -9.01 34.15 5.91
N GLU A 145 -9.79 33.16 6.33
CA GLU A 145 -11.18 33.01 5.90
C GLU A 145 -12.14 34.05 6.54
N ASN A 146 -11.75 34.70 7.60
CA ASN A 146 -12.58 35.67 8.34
C ASN A 146 -12.27 37.13 8.01
N GLU A 147 -11.35 37.34 7.13
CA GLU A 147 -11.05 38.68 6.58
C GLU A 147 -11.62 38.85 5.16
#